data_5fd7e24fe1992c99247183f99b92b8da
#
_entry.id   5fd7e24fe1992c99247183f99b92b8da
#
_cell.length_a   1.000
_cell.length_b   1.000
_cell.length_c   1.000
_cell.angle_alpha   90.00
_cell.angle_beta   90.00
_cell.angle_gamma   90.00
#
_symmetry.space_group_name_H-M   'P 1'
#
loop_
_entity.id
_entity.type
_entity.pdbx_description
1 polymer ?
#
loop_
_entity_poly.entity_id
_entity_poly.type
_entity_poly.pdbx_seq_one_letter_code
_entity_poly.pdbx_strand_id
1 'polypeptide(L)'
;MHPVEITATHNPLRSPKDYRLNRIAGPSSLIIFGVTGDLSRKKLMPAVYDLANRGLLPPGFALVGFARRDWEDQDFAEVVHDSVKKYARTEFREDVWKQLSRGIRFVQGTFDDDEAFARLRRTVEDLDRERGTMGNHAFYLSIPPKSFPQVTEQLKRSGLTEQKGDQWRRVVIEKPFGSDLKTAIELNDVVASVFPPDSVFRIDHYLGKETVQNILALRFANQLYEPIWNANFVDHVQITMAEDIGVGGRAGYYDGIGAARDVIQNHLLQLLALTAMEEPISFDAADLRAEKEKILRAVRLPSDLAEATARGQYSGGWQGGEKVTGFLDEDGMNPESTTETYAAMKLLIGTRRWAGVPFYLRAGKRLGRRVTEIAVVFKRAPQQVFADSQTSQLGQNALVIRVQPDEGVTIRFGSKVPGAGMQVRDVTMDFGYGHAFTEASPEAYERLILDVLLGDPPLFPRQEEVELSWKILDPIEEFWATQGRPEQYKPGSWGPASADELLARDGRTWRRP
;
A
#
# COMPACT_ATOMS: atom_id res chain seq x y z
N MET A 1 -21.33 -6.76 -43.00
CA MET A 1 -21.20 -7.27 -41.61
C MET A 1 -20.64 -8.69 -41.74
N HIS A 2 -19.35 -8.87 -41.52
CA HIS A 2 -18.78 -10.21 -41.43
C HIS A 2 -19.10 -10.79 -40.05
N PRO A 3 -19.57 -12.03 -39.95
CA PRO A 3 -19.77 -12.67 -38.66
C PRO A 3 -18.40 -12.84 -37.99
N VAL A 4 -18.30 -12.32 -36.75
CA VAL A 4 -17.14 -12.59 -35.91
C VAL A 4 -17.22 -14.06 -35.52
N GLU A 5 -16.34 -14.91 -36.06
CA GLU A 5 -16.15 -16.27 -35.57
C GLU A 5 -15.71 -16.21 -34.11
N ILE A 6 -16.62 -16.49 -33.22
CA ILE A 6 -16.29 -16.72 -31.81
C ILE A 6 -15.67 -18.11 -31.74
N THR A 7 -14.35 -18.17 -31.82
CA THR A 7 -13.64 -19.41 -31.52
C THR A 7 -13.89 -19.79 -30.07
N ALA A 8 -14.32 -21.02 -29.83
CA ALA A 8 -14.76 -21.58 -28.54
C ALA A 8 -13.68 -21.59 -27.42
N THR A 9 -12.52 -21.01 -27.68
CA THR A 9 -11.36 -20.98 -26.77
C THR A 9 -11.18 -19.67 -25.99
N HIS A 10 -11.94 -18.61 -26.34
CA HIS A 10 -11.77 -17.31 -25.69
C HIS A 10 -12.85 -17.05 -24.65
N ASN A 11 -12.49 -17.22 -23.38
CA ASN A 11 -13.36 -16.78 -22.26
C ASN A 11 -13.11 -15.28 -22.00
N PRO A 12 -14.10 -14.39 -22.25
CA PRO A 12 -13.93 -12.95 -22.05
C PRO A 12 -13.60 -12.58 -20.60
N LEU A 13 -14.01 -13.38 -19.61
CA LEU A 13 -13.68 -13.20 -18.20
C LEU A 13 -12.18 -13.47 -17.88
N ARG A 14 -11.43 -14.00 -18.84
CA ARG A 14 -9.99 -14.24 -18.75
C ARG A 14 -9.17 -13.36 -19.70
N SER A 15 -9.83 -12.53 -20.48
CA SER A 15 -9.14 -11.65 -21.42
C SER A 15 -8.41 -10.52 -20.68
N PRO A 16 -7.10 -10.36 -20.85
CA PRO A 16 -6.35 -9.25 -20.27
C PRO A 16 -6.84 -7.86 -20.74
N LYS A 17 -7.54 -7.83 -21.88
CA LYS A 17 -8.02 -6.61 -22.54
C LYS A 17 -9.48 -6.27 -22.22
N ASP A 18 -10.20 -7.13 -21.51
CA ASP A 18 -11.61 -6.88 -21.16
C ASP A 18 -11.74 -6.49 -19.69
N TYR A 19 -11.82 -5.18 -19.44
CA TYR A 19 -11.96 -4.59 -18.10
C TYR A 19 -13.42 -4.37 -17.67
N ARG A 20 -14.41 -4.78 -18.46
CA ARG A 20 -15.83 -4.57 -18.16
C ARG A 20 -16.36 -5.50 -17.08
N LEU A 21 -15.73 -6.64 -16.90
CA LEU A 21 -16.11 -7.65 -15.92
C LEU A 21 -14.90 -8.06 -15.08
N ASN A 22 -15.15 -8.46 -13.84
CA ASN A 22 -14.11 -9.05 -13.00
C ASN A 22 -13.53 -10.29 -13.67
N ARG A 23 -12.21 -10.33 -13.82
CA ARG A 23 -11.51 -11.48 -14.40
C ARG A 23 -11.44 -12.61 -13.38
N ILE A 24 -11.62 -13.84 -13.87
CA ILE A 24 -11.49 -15.06 -13.05
C ILE A 24 -10.06 -15.59 -13.18
N ALA A 25 -9.43 -15.93 -12.06
CA ALA A 25 -8.11 -16.56 -12.06
C ALA A 25 -8.12 -17.89 -12.82
N GLY A 26 -7.04 -18.17 -13.54
CA GLY A 26 -6.83 -19.46 -14.18
C GLY A 26 -6.47 -20.55 -13.17
N PRO A 27 -6.42 -21.84 -13.61
CA PRO A 27 -5.94 -22.95 -12.80
C PRO A 27 -4.59 -22.63 -12.15
N SER A 28 -4.51 -22.76 -10.83
CA SER A 28 -3.31 -22.36 -10.08
C SER A 28 -3.33 -22.81 -8.62
N SER A 29 -2.17 -22.76 -7.99
CA SER A 29 -2.02 -22.89 -6.54
C SER A 29 -1.33 -21.67 -5.94
N LEU A 30 -1.68 -21.36 -4.69
CA LEU A 30 -1.03 -20.36 -3.86
C LEU A 30 -0.32 -21.05 -2.70
N ILE A 31 1.00 -20.91 -2.64
CA ILE A 31 1.84 -21.48 -1.60
C ILE A 31 2.25 -20.37 -0.65
N ILE A 32 1.87 -20.42 0.62
CA ILE A 32 2.16 -19.39 1.62
C ILE A 32 3.24 -19.89 2.57
N PHE A 33 4.43 -19.26 2.49
CA PHE A 33 5.48 -19.44 3.48
C PHE A 33 5.21 -18.57 4.70
N GLY A 34 5.37 -19.12 5.91
CA GLY A 34 5.05 -18.41 7.15
C GLY A 34 3.55 -18.30 7.43
N VAL A 35 2.81 -19.29 7.01
CA VAL A 35 1.35 -19.36 7.07
C VAL A 35 0.75 -19.24 8.49
N THR A 36 1.55 -19.45 9.53
CA THR A 36 1.14 -19.31 10.94
C THR A 36 1.14 -17.88 11.45
N GLY A 37 1.63 -16.93 10.66
CA GLY A 37 1.73 -15.51 11.02
C GLY A 37 0.38 -14.78 11.02
N ASP A 38 0.35 -13.63 11.67
CA ASP A 38 -0.84 -12.77 11.79
C ASP A 38 -1.37 -12.28 10.43
N LEU A 39 -0.48 -11.95 9.49
CA LEU A 39 -0.86 -11.53 8.14
C LEU A 39 -1.65 -12.63 7.44
N SER A 40 -1.13 -13.86 7.46
CA SER A 40 -1.78 -15.01 6.83
C SER A 40 -3.16 -15.25 7.43
N ARG A 41 -3.27 -15.24 8.76
CA ARG A 41 -4.54 -15.50 9.46
C ARG A 41 -5.57 -14.38 9.28
N LYS A 42 -5.14 -13.12 9.40
CA LYS A 42 -6.06 -11.97 9.43
C LYS A 42 -6.39 -11.42 8.04
N LYS A 43 -5.57 -11.74 7.03
CA LYS A 43 -5.66 -11.12 5.70
C LYS A 43 -5.66 -12.15 4.57
N LEU A 44 -4.61 -13.00 4.45
CA LEU A 44 -4.45 -13.84 3.26
C LEU A 44 -5.50 -14.97 3.18
N MET A 45 -5.69 -15.73 4.27
CA MET A 45 -6.69 -16.80 4.30
C MET A 45 -8.11 -16.28 4.07
N PRO A 46 -8.57 -15.20 4.76
CA PRO A 46 -9.86 -14.58 4.48
C PRO A 46 -10.01 -14.08 3.05
N ALA A 47 -8.98 -13.42 2.50
CA ALA A 47 -9.01 -12.93 1.12
C ALA A 47 -9.15 -14.04 0.08
N VAL A 48 -8.45 -15.18 0.28
CA VAL A 48 -8.61 -16.36 -0.59
C VAL A 48 -10.05 -16.88 -0.53
N TYR A 49 -10.65 -16.95 0.66
CA TYR A 49 -12.04 -17.38 0.80
C TYR A 49 -13.01 -16.38 0.14
N ASP A 50 -12.83 -15.08 0.37
CA ASP A 50 -13.68 -14.03 -0.22
C ASP A 50 -13.62 -14.07 -1.76
N LEU A 51 -12.44 -14.29 -2.34
CA LEU A 51 -12.28 -14.52 -3.78
C LEU A 51 -13.02 -15.78 -4.26
N ALA A 52 -12.93 -16.89 -3.52
CA ALA A 52 -13.64 -18.12 -3.84
C ALA A 52 -15.17 -17.91 -3.77
N ASN A 53 -15.64 -17.23 -2.72
CA ASN A 53 -17.07 -16.93 -2.52
C ASN A 53 -17.64 -16.00 -3.59
N ARG A 54 -16.83 -15.09 -4.12
CA ARG A 54 -17.18 -14.23 -5.26
C ARG A 54 -17.10 -14.93 -6.62
N GLY A 55 -16.66 -16.20 -6.66
CA GLY A 55 -16.48 -16.97 -7.89
C GLY A 55 -15.28 -16.53 -8.74
N LEU A 56 -14.29 -15.86 -8.15
CA LEU A 56 -13.11 -15.33 -8.84
C LEU A 56 -11.92 -16.31 -8.85
N LEU A 57 -12.00 -17.42 -8.10
CA LEU A 57 -11.04 -18.51 -8.15
C LEU A 57 -11.59 -19.71 -8.94
N PRO A 58 -10.72 -20.46 -9.64
CA PRO A 58 -11.14 -21.65 -10.36
C PRO A 58 -11.54 -22.78 -9.37
N PRO A 59 -12.44 -23.68 -9.77
CA PRO A 59 -12.87 -24.80 -8.91
C PRO A 59 -11.72 -25.69 -8.41
N GLY A 60 -10.66 -25.80 -9.21
CA GLY A 60 -9.45 -26.57 -8.89
C GLY A 60 -8.38 -25.79 -8.12
N PHE A 61 -8.64 -24.57 -7.69
CA PHE A 61 -7.68 -23.79 -6.90
C PHE A 61 -7.18 -24.55 -5.68
N ALA A 62 -5.88 -24.42 -5.40
CA ALA A 62 -5.26 -25.06 -4.24
C ALA A 62 -4.52 -24.02 -3.37
N LEU A 63 -4.60 -24.21 -2.05
CA LEU A 63 -3.91 -23.41 -1.05
C LEU A 63 -2.95 -24.31 -0.27
N VAL A 64 -1.65 -24.01 -0.31
CA VAL A 64 -0.62 -24.77 0.40
C VAL A 64 0.01 -23.91 1.49
N GLY A 65 -0.01 -24.39 2.72
CA GLY A 65 0.68 -23.77 3.84
C GLY A 65 2.06 -24.39 4.05
N PHE A 66 3.09 -23.55 4.29
CA PHE A 66 4.43 -24.01 4.67
C PHE A 66 4.86 -23.35 5.98
N ALA A 67 5.12 -24.16 7.01
CA ALA A 67 5.61 -23.68 8.31
C ALA A 67 6.24 -24.81 9.14
N ARG A 68 6.84 -24.43 10.28
CA ARG A 68 7.53 -25.37 11.20
C ARG A 68 6.58 -26.15 12.12
N ARG A 69 5.27 -25.87 12.09
CA ARG A 69 4.29 -26.56 12.97
C ARG A 69 4.17 -28.01 12.58
N ASP A 70 3.97 -28.83 13.57
CA ASP A 70 3.64 -30.24 13.40
C ASP A 70 2.13 -30.37 13.17
N TRP A 71 1.73 -30.06 11.92
CA TRP A 71 0.34 -30.07 11.46
C TRP A 71 0.18 -31.00 10.27
N GLU A 72 -0.99 -31.61 10.21
CA GLU A 72 -1.48 -32.27 9.01
C GLU A 72 -2.37 -31.31 8.18
N ASP A 73 -2.81 -31.75 7.00
CA ASP A 73 -3.70 -30.99 6.11
C ASP A 73 -4.98 -30.58 6.83
N GLN A 74 -5.52 -31.43 7.69
CA GLN A 74 -6.76 -31.18 8.44
C GLN A 74 -6.55 -30.08 9.48
N ASP A 75 -5.46 -30.10 10.24
CA ASP A 75 -5.15 -29.08 11.25
C ASP A 75 -5.03 -27.70 10.59
N PHE A 76 -4.36 -27.66 9.44
CA PHE A 76 -4.23 -26.42 8.68
C PHE A 76 -5.59 -25.96 8.10
N ALA A 77 -6.40 -26.88 7.59
CA ALA A 77 -7.75 -26.55 7.12
C ALA A 77 -8.63 -25.96 8.23
N GLU A 78 -8.52 -26.47 9.46
CA GLU A 78 -9.23 -25.92 10.63
C GLU A 78 -8.76 -24.50 10.95
N VAL A 79 -7.47 -24.22 10.91
CA VAL A 79 -6.90 -22.88 11.11
C VAL A 79 -7.40 -21.92 10.03
N VAL A 80 -7.45 -22.36 8.77
CA VAL A 80 -8.01 -21.53 7.66
C VAL A 80 -9.50 -21.27 7.89
N HIS A 81 -10.27 -22.29 8.27
CA HIS A 81 -11.69 -22.18 8.55
C HIS A 81 -11.99 -21.15 9.66
N ASP A 82 -11.27 -21.24 10.78
CA ASP A 82 -11.43 -20.31 11.90
C ASP A 82 -11.05 -18.88 11.51
N SER A 83 -9.99 -18.72 10.71
CA SER A 83 -9.56 -17.42 10.17
C SER A 83 -10.62 -16.82 9.26
N VAL A 84 -11.20 -17.64 8.38
CA VAL A 84 -12.28 -17.22 7.47
C VAL A 84 -13.52 -16.80 8.26
N LYS A 85 -14.00 -17.63 9.19
CA LYS A 85 -15.17 -17.30 10.01
C LYS A 85 -15.00 -16.01 10.81
N LYS A 86 -13.77 -15.69 11.21
CA LYS A 86 -13.50 -14.52 12.04
C LYS A 86 -13.25 -13.24 11.24
N TYR A 87 -12.66 -13.33 10.05
CA TYR A 87 -12.10 -12.18 9.36
C TYR A 87 -12.57 -12.00 7.91
N ALA A 88 -13.26 -12.99 7.30
CA ALA A 88 -13.83 -12.82 5.96
C ALA A 88 -14.85 -11.68 5.94
N ARG A 89 -14.94 -11.01 4.81
CA ARG A 89 -15.88 -9.90 4.58
C ARG A 89 -17.18 -10.37 3.95
N THR A 90 -17.15 -11.48 3.23
CA THR A 90 -18.34 -12.10 2.66
C THR A 90 -18.97 -13.07 3.67
N GLU A 91 -20.27 -13.30 3.53
CA GLU A 91 -20.97 -14.27 4.35
C GLU A 91 -20.39 -15.67 4.15
N PHE A 92 -20.23 -16.41 5.26
CA PHE A 92 -19.69 -17.77 5.20
C PHE A 92 -20.69 -18.73 4.57
N ARG A 93 -20.26 -19.43 3.53
CA ARG A 93 -21.04 -20.42 2.79
C ARG A 93 -20.36 -21.78 2.86
N GLU A 94 -21.10 -22.77 3.34
CA GLU A 94 -20.61 -24.15 3.54
C GLU A 94 -20.24 -24.85 2.24
N ASP A 95 -20.97 -24.60 1.14
CA ASP A 95 -20.69 -25.15 -0.18
C ASP A 95 -19.36 -24.63 -0.76
N VAL A 96 -19.10 -23.35 -0.61
CA VAL A 96 -17.84 -22.71 -1.02
C VAL A 96 -16.67 -23.26 -0.17
N TRP A 97 -16.87 -23.36 1.14
CA TRP A 97 -15.85 -23.92 2.04
C TRP A 97 -15.51 -25.36 1.69
N LYS A 98 -16.51 -26.23 1.49
CA LYS A 98 -16.30 -27.63 1.11
C LYS A 98 -15.52 -27.76 -0.20
N GLN A 99 -15.72 -26.86 -1.15
CA GLN A 99 -14.97 -26.87 -2.40
C GLN A 99 -13.52 -26.41 -2.21
N LEU A 100 -13.31 -25.32 -1.48
CA LEU A 100 -11.99 -24.75 -1.20
C LEU A 100 -11.14 -25.69 -0.34
N SER A 101 -11.72 -26.26 0.72
CA SER A 101 -11.01 -27.14 1.67
C SER A 101 -10.42 -28.40 1.04
N ARG A 102 -11.01 -28.90 -0.05
CA ARG A 102 -10.44 -30.04 -0.81
C ARG A 102 -9.06 -29.77 -1.40
N GLY A 103 -8.75 -28.49 -1.65
CA GLY A 103 -7.45 -28.04 -2.20
C GLY A 103 -6.47 -27.53 -1.15
N ILE A 104 -6.77 -27.65 0.14
CA ILE A 104 -5.87 -27.24 1.22
C ILE A 104 -4.87 -28.34 1.52
N ARG A 105 -3.57 -27.98 1.56
CA ARG A 105 -2.47 -28.88 1.94
C ARG A 105 -1.52 -28.16 2.86
N PHE A 106 -0.81 -28.91 3.68
CA PHE A 106 0.22 -28.38 4.56
C PHE A 106 1.54 -29.13 4.39
N VAL A 107 2.63 -28.38 4.40
CA VAL A 107 3.98 -28.92 4.35
C VAL A 107 4.74 -28.42 5.57
N GLN A 108 5.07 -29.33 6.48
CA GLN A 108 5.92 -29.04 7.61
C GLN A 108 7.37 -28.90 7.17
N GLY A 109 8.06 -27.86 7.63
CA GLY A 109 9.50 -27.72 7.40
C GLY A 109 10.07 -26.39 7.84
N THR A 110 11.39 -26.33 7.92
CA THR A 110 12.19 -25.12 8.08
C THR A 110 12.71 -24.65 6.72
N PHE A 111 13.23 -23.43 6.65
CA PHE A 111 13.67 -22.86 5.37
C PHE A 111 15.02 -23.42 4.89
N ASP A 112 15.70 -24.20 5.71
CA ASP A 112 16.95 -24.92 5.43
C ASP A 112 16.74 -26.43 5.20
N ASP A 113 15.52 -26.92 5.25
CA ASP A 113 15.18 -28.34 5.12
C ASP A 113 14.94 -28.73 3.66
N ASP A 114 15.96 -29.28 2.99
CA ASP A 114 15.89 -29.77 1.60
C ASP A 114 14.77 -30.83 1.42
N GLU A 115 14.55 -31.70 2.42
CA GLU A 115 13.50 -32.69 2.39
C GLU A 115 12.10 -32.08 2.44
N ALA A 116 11.91 -30.98 3.20
CA ALA A 116 10.63 -30.25 3.20
C ALA A 116 10.33 -29.63 1.84
N PHE A 117 11.33 -29.06 1.17
CA PHE A 117 11.14 -28.53 -0.18
C PHE A 117 10.91 -29.65 -1.22
N ALA A 118 11.51 -30.82 -1.05
CA ALA A 118 11.20 -32.00 -1.85
C ALA A 118 9.77 -32.50 -1.60
N ARG A 119 9.28 -32.46 -0.35
CA ARG A 119 7.86 -32.72 -0.03
C ARG A 119 6.94 -31.69 -0.67
N LEU A 120 7.28 -30.40 -0.55
CA LEU A 120 6.50 -29.31 -1.18
C LEU A 120 6.38 -29.53 -2.69
N ARG A 121 7.48 -29.89 -3.36
CA ARG A 121 7.46 -30.18 -4.80
C ARG A 121 6.48 -31.33 -5.11
N ARG A 122 6.54 -32.44 -4.39
CA ARG A 122 5.60 -33.57 -4.57
C ARG A 122 4.16 -33.12 -4.33
N THR A 123 3.91 -32.35 -3.27
CA THR A 123 2.56 -31.85 -2.94
C THR A 123 1.98 -30.99 -4.08
N VAL A 124 2.74 -30.09 -4.68
CA VAL A 124 2.23 -29.26 -5.78
C VAL A 124 2.06 -30.07 -7.08
N GLU A 125 2.95 -31.05 -7.35
CA GLU A 125 2.81 -31.98 -8.49
C GLU A 125 1.57 -32.89 -8.32
N ASP A 126 1.24 -33.30 -7.10
CA ASP A 126 0.01 -34.05 -6.80
C ASP A 126 -1.23 -33.18 -7.03
N LEU A 127 -1.22 -31.94 -6.57
CA LEU A 127 -2.29 -30.97 -6.80
C LEU A 127 -2.48 -30.65 -8.30
N ASP A 128 -1.41 -30.62 -9.07
CA ASP A 128 -1.49 -30.47 -10.54
C ASP A 128 -2.32 -31.62 -11.15
N ARG A 129 -2.13 -32.84 -10.67
CA ARG A 129 -2.86 -34.03 -11.16
C ARG A 129 -4.28 -34.11 -10.59
N GLU A 130 -4.45 -33.88 -9.29
CA GLU A 130 -5.72 -34.07 -8.58
C GLU A 130 -6.70 -32.92 -8.79
N ARG A 131 -6.18 -31.69 -8.84
CA ARG A 131 -6.97 -30.46 -8.87
C ARG A 131 -6.92 -29.74 -10.21
N GLY A 132 -5.97 -30.12 -11.08
CA GLY A 132 -5.80 -29.50 -12.38
C GLY A 132 -5.25 -28.08 -12.27
N THR A 133 -4.31 -27.81 -11.36
CA THR A 133 -3.68 -26.50 -11.21
C THR A 133 -2.71 -26.15 -12.36
N MET A 134 -2.48 -27.10 -13.26
CA MET A 134 -1.74 -26.97 -14.51
C MET A 134 -0.28 -26.52 -14.34
N GLY A 135 0.30 -26.78 -13.20
CA GLY A 135 1.66 -26.37 -12.89
C GLY A 135 1.83 -24.86 -12.73
N ASN A 136 0.79 -24.13 -12.42
CA ASN A 136 0.83 -22.69 -12.18
C ASN A 136 0.88 -22.42 -10.66
N HIS A 137 2.00 -21.85 -10.21
CA HIS A 137 2.26 -21.69 -8.78
C HIS A 137 2.66 -20.25 -8.44
N ALA A 138 1.98 -19.68 -7.43
CA ALA A 138 2.36 -18.44 -6.79
C ALA A 138 2.96 -18.73 -5.40
N PHE A 139 4.18 -18.29 -5.15
CA PHE A 139 4.88 -18.43 -3.87
C PHE A 139 4.78 -17.13 -3.09
N TYR A 140 4.04 -17.14 -2.00
CA TYR A 140 3.82 -15.96 -1.16
C TYR A 140 4.75 -16.00 0.06
N LEU A 141 5.70 -15.05 0.12
CA LEU A 141 6.70 -14.97 1.18
C LEU A 141 6.19 -14.09 2.34
N SER A 142 5.31 -14.65 3.19
CA SER A 142 4.85 -14.02 4.43
C SER A 142 5.82 -14.31 5.59
N ILE A 143 7.10 -14.02 5.37
CA ILE A 143 8.23 -14.36 6.24
C ILE A 143 9.13 -13.14 6.44
N PRO A 144 10.01 -13.13 7.48
CA PRO A 144 10.98 -12.06 7.65
C PRO A 144 11.91 -11.91 6.44
N PRO A 145 12.24 -10.67 6.02
CA PRO A 145 13.09 -10.40 4.84
C PRO A 145 14.43 -11.12 4.85
N LYS A 146 15.03 -11.29 6.02
CA LYS A 146 16.30 -12.05 6.20
C LYS A 146 16.22 -13.50 5.72
N SER A 147 15.03 -14.05 5.60
CA SER A 147 14.81 -15.43 5.14
C SER A 147 14.51 -15.53 3.64
N PHE A 148 14.33 -14.40 2.94
CA PHE A 148 14.04 -14.41 1.49
C PHE A 148 15.14 -15.08 0.68
N PRO A 149 16.45 -14.78 0.87
CA PRO A 149 17.52 -15.43 0.12
C PRO A 149 17.49 -16.95 0.26
N GLN A 150 17.30 -17.44 1.47
CA GLN A 150 17.30 -18.86 1.76
C GLN A 150 16.11 -19.57 1.09
N VAL A 151 14.90 -18.99 1.20
CA VAL A 151 13.69 -19.58 0.59
C VAL A 151 13.76 -19.54 -0.93
N THR A 152 14.21 -18.45 -1.52
CA THR A 152 14.33 -18.36 -2.98
C THR A 152 15.37 -19.32 -3.54
N GLU A 153 16.49 -19.51 -2.88
CA GLU A 153 17.50 -20.50 -3.25
C GLU A 153 16.96 -21.92 -3.13
N GLN A 154 16.23 -22.22 -2.07
CA GLN A 154 15.59 -23.53 -1.89
C GLN A 154 14.54 -23.83 -2.97
N LEU A 155 13.73 -22.85 -3.33
CA LEU A 155 12.77 -22.96 -4.44
C LEU A 155 13.48 -23.31 -5.76
N LYS A 156 14.63 -22.69 -6.01
CA LYS A 156 15.45 -22.95 -7.20
C LYS A 156 16.05 -24.37 -7.15
N ARG A 157 16.72 -24.74 -6.06
CA ARG A 157 17.38 -26.04 -5.88
C ARG A 157 16.40 -27.21 -5.96
N SER A 158 15.20 -27.05 -5.43
CA SER A 158 14.15 -28.07 -5.49
C SER A 158 13.47 -28.18 -6.86
N GLY A 159 13.79 -27.29 -7.83
CA GLY A 159 13.17 -27.26 -9.15
C GLY A 159 11.73 -26.69 -9.16
N LEU A 160 11.29 -26.09 -8.06
CA LEU A 160 9.96 -25.48 -7.95
C LEU A 160 9.79 -24.21 -8.81
N THR A 161 10.89 -23.59 -9.23
CA THR A 161 10.93 -22.41 -10.12
C THR A 161 10.96 -22.77 -11.60
N GLU A 162 11.17 -24.04 -11.95
CA GLU A 162 11.20 -24.49 -13.33
C GLU A 162 9.82 -24.37 -13.98
N GLN A 163 9.79 -23.82 -15.18
CA GLN A 163 8.58 -23.65 -15.99
C GLN A 163 8.64 -24.59 -17.21
N LYS A 164 7.53 -25.24 -17.53
CA LYS A 164 7.40 -26.10 -18.72
C LYS A 164 6.22 -25.62 -19.57
N GLY A 165 6.48 -25.32 -20.84
CA GLY A 165 5.45 -24.80 -21.75
C GLY A 165 4.84 -23.49 -21.23
N ASP A 166 3.52 -23.43 -21.15
CA ASP A 166 2.77 -22.23 -20.74
C ASP A 166 2.60 -22.09 -19.21
N GLN A 167 3.30 -22.92 -18.42
CA GLN A 167 3.28 -22.80 -16.97
C GLN A 167 3.91 -21.49 -16.51
N TRP A 168 3.43 -20.98 -15.40
CA TRP A 168 4.03 -19.79 -14.79
C TRP A 168 4.43 -20.05 -13.33
N ARG A 169 5.45 -19.33 -12.89
CA ARG A 169 5.92 -19.26 -11.50
C ARG A 169 5.98 -17.79 -11.10
N ARG A 170 5.32 -17.44 -10.00
CA ARG A 170 5.29 -16.07 -9.50
C ARG A 170 5.70 -16.05 -8.04
N VAL A 171 6.43 -15.02 -7.65
CA VAL A 171 6.78 -14.81 -6.25
C VAL A 171 6.16 -13.51 -5.75
N VAL A 172 5.57 -13.57 -4.58
CA VAL A 172 4.98 -12.44 -3.88
C VAL A 172 5.82 -12.10 -2.67
N ILE A 173 6.25 -10.86 -2.58
CA ILE A 173 7.15 -10.37 -1.53
C ILE A 173 6.45 -9.26 -0.76
N GLU A 174 6.40 -9.42 0.57
CA GLU A 174 5.90 -8.41 1.50
C GLU A 174 6.97 -7.38 1.87
N LYS A 175 6.54 -6.18 2.27
CA LYS A 175 7.41 -5.20 2.90
C LYS A 175 7.97 -5.73 4.23
N PRO A 176 9.16 -5.26 4.66
CA PRO A 176 10.01 -4.22 4.05
C PRO A 176 10.89 -4.76 2.92
N PHE A 177 11.12 -3.93 1.91
CA PHE A 177 12.01 -4.20 0.78
C PHE A 177 13.39 -3.60 1.06
N GLY A 178 14.15 -4.25 1.93
CA GLY A 178 15.37 -3.69 2.50
C GLY A 178 15.12 -2.73 3.67
N SER A 179 16.18 -2.22 4.27
CA SER A 179 16.20 -1.18 5.31
C SER A 179 16.89 0.11 4.86
N ASP A 180 17.52 0.06 3.70
CA ASP A 180 18.21 1.12 2.97
C ASP A 180 18.38 0.73 1.50
N LEU A 181 18.94 1.61 0.68
CA LEU A 181 19.15 1.34 -0.75
C LEU A 181 20.03 0.11 -0.99
N LYS A 182 21.10 -0.06 -0.20
CA LYS A 182 22.04 -1.17 -0.37
C LYS A 182 21.34 -2.51 -0.16
N THR A 183 20.66 -2.66 0.95
CA THR A 183 19.95 -3.90 1.29
C THR A 183 18.76 -4.17 0.37
N ALA A 184 18.13 -3.12 -0.17
CA ALA A 184 17.11 -3.25 -1.18
C ALA A 184 17.67 -3.79 -2.51
N ILE A 185 18.81 -3.30 -2.97
CA ILE A 185 19.52 -3.81 -4.15
C ILE A 185 19.92 -5.28 -3.94
N GLU A 186 20.53 -5.60 -2.80
CA GLU A 186 20.92 -6.97 -2.47
C GLU A 186 19.72 -7.94 -2.50
N LEU A 187 18.58 -7.51 -1.93
CA LEU A 187 17.34 -8.30 -1.98
C LEU A 187 16.84 -8.48 -3.41
N ASN A 188 16.84 -7.41 -4.19
CA ASN A 188 16.39 -7.44 -5.58
C ASN A 188 17.26 -8.37 -6.42
N ASP A 189 18.59 -8.33 -6.26
CA ASP A 189 19.53 -9.20 -6.99
C ASP A 189 19.30 -10.68 -6.66
N VAL A 190 19.08 -10.99 -5.38
CA VAL A 190 18.75 -12.37 -4.95
C VAL A 190 17.47 -12.86 -5.63
N VAL A 191 16.40 -12.08 -5.60
CA VAL A 191 15.13 -12.46 -6.20
C VAL A 191 15.24 -12.57 -7.72
N ALA A 192 15.90 -11.60 -8.38
CA ALA A 192 16.10 -11.59 -9.82
C ALA A 192 16.98 -12.75 -10.33
N SER A 193 17.85 -13.31 -9.49
CA SER A 193 18.64 -14.50 -9.83
C SER A 193 17.80 -15.77 -9.96
N VAL A 194 16.56 -15.75 -9.47
CA VAL A 194 15.65 -16.92 -9.41
C VAL A 194 14.38 -16.69 -10.21
N PHE A 195 13.82 -15.49 -10.15
CA PHE A 195 12.56 -15.16 -10.83
C PHE A 195 12.75 -14.02 -11.84
N PRO A 196 12.21 -14.15 -13.06
CA PRO A 196 12.22 -13.04 -14.01
C PRO A 196 11.40 -11.85 -13.47
N PRO A 197 11.73 -10.60 -13.86
CA PRO A 197 11.11 -9.38 -13.32
C PRO A 197 9.58 -9.37 -13.35
N ASP A 198 8.99 -9.89 -14.43
CA ASP A 198 7.53 -9.93 -14.60
C ASP A 198 6.83 -11.01 -13.74
N SER A 199 7.61 -11.85 -13.07
CA SER A 199 7.12 -12.87 -12.13
C SER A 199 7.23 -12.42 -10.66
N VAL A 200 7.74 -11.21 -10.38
CA VAL A 200 7.95 -10.70 -9.03
C VAL A 200 6.90 -9.65 -8.68
N PHE A 201 6.10 -9.94 -7.67
CA PHE A 201 5.01 -9.11 -7.18
C PHE A 201 5.33 -8.57 -5.79
N ARG A 202 5.75 -7.30 -5.71
CA ARG A 202 6.02 -6.63 -4.43
C ARG A 202 4.74 -6.01 -3.89
N ILE A 203 4.35 -6.39 -2.67
CA ILE A 203 3.11 -5.91 -2.06
C ILE A 203 3.31 -4.54 -1.41
N ASP A 204 2.65 -3.54 -1.97
CA ASP A 204 2.22 -2.35 -1.25
C ASP A 204 0.69 -2.36 -1.19
N HIS A 205 0.14 -2.75 -0.04
CA HIS A 205 -1.30 -2.94 0.13
C HIS A 205 -2.12 -1.65 -0.04
N TYR A 206 -1.49 -0.47 0.01
CA TYR A 206 -2.17 0.80 -0.31
C TYR A 206 -2.55 0.89 -1.77
N LEU A 207 -1.73 0.36 -2.68
CA LEU A 207 -2.03 0.34 -4.11
C LEU A 207 -3.24 -0.55 -4.44
N GLY A 208 -3.53 -1.54 -3.60
CA GLY A 208 -4.73 -2.38 -3.71
C GLY A 208 -6.04 -1.73 -3.25
N LYS A 209 -5.98 -0.52 -2.64
CA LYS A 209 -7.19 0.19 -2.18
C LYS A 209 -7.90 0.87 -3.33
N GLU A 210 -9.23 0.72 -3.41
CA GLU A 210 -10.07 1.36 -4.43
C GLU A 210 -9.89 2.88 -4.46
N THR A 211 -9.81 3.52 -3.30
CA THR A 211 -9.62 4.98 -3.19
C THR A 211 -8.25 5.45 -3.69
N VAL A 212 -7.22 4.62 -3.61
CA VAL A 212 -5.91 4.93 -4.19
C VAL A 212 -5.95 4.80 -5.72
N GLN A 213 -6.59 3.77 -6.24
CA GLN A 213 -6.79 3.61 -7.69
C GLN A 213 -7.68 4.72 -8.25
N ASN A 214 -8.64 5.20 -7.45
CA ASN A 214 -9.51 6.30 -7.85
C ASN A 214 -8.76 7.63 -8.08
N ILE A 215 -7.55 7.81 -7.56
CA ILE A 215 -6.72 8.99 -7.89
C ILE A 215 -6.56 9.11 -9.40
N LEU A 216 -6.32 7.98 -10.08
CA LEU A 216 -6.14 7.93 -11.53
C LEU A 216 -7.45 8.26 -12.26
N ALA A 217 -8.57 7.66 -11.82
CA ALA A 217 -9.89 7.94 -12.40
C ALA A 217 -10.31 9.40 -12.15
N LEU A 218 -10.10 9.93 -10.94
CA LEU A 218 -10.40 11.31 -10.60
C LEU A 218 -9.65 12.28 -11.49
N ARG A 219 -8.37 12.03 -11.73
CA ARG A 219 -7.53 12.89 -12.56
C ARG A 219 -7.82 12.73 -14.04
N PHE A 220 -7.74 11.51 -14.57
CA PHE A 220 -7.66 11.27 -16.01
C PHE A 220 -9.00 11.02 -16.70
N ALA A 221 -10.07 10.69 -15.95
CA ALA A 221 -11.42 10.61 -16.50
C ALA A 221 -12.21 11.93 -16.42
N ASN A 222 -11.65 12.99 -15.77
CA ASN A 222 -12.38 14.20 -15.48
C ASN A 222 -11.64 15.45 -15.97
N GLN A 223 -12.12 16.05 -17.05
CA GLN A 223 -11.60 17.31 -17.61
C GLN A 223 -11.66 18.49 -16.62
N LEU A 224 -12.40 18.38 -15.54
CA LEU A 224 -12.52 19.40 -14.50
C LEU A 224 -11.23 19.54 -13.69
N TYR A 225 -10.48 18.46 -13.46
CA TYR A 225 -9.35 18.45 -12.54
C TYR A 225 -7.99 18.50 -13.23
N GLU A 226 -7.75 17.71 -14.25
CA GLU A 226 -6.43 17.59 -14.87
C GLU A 226 -5.84 18.92 -15.40
N PRO A 227 -6.61 19.85 -16.02
CA PRO A 227 -6.09 21.13 -16.48
C PRO A 227 -5.56 22.03 -15.36
N ILE A 228 -6.07 21.89 -14.15
CA ILE A 228 -5.65 22.69 -12.97
C ILE A 228 -4.66 21.94 -12.07
N TRP A 229 -4.27 20.71 -12.43
CA TRP A 229 -3.41 19.83 -11.63
C TRP A 229 -1.92 20.09 -11.92
N ASN A 230 -1.48 21.35 -11.69
CA ASN A 230 -0.12 21.78 -12.00
C ASN A 230 0.28 23.05 -11.23
N ALA A 231 1.54 23.44 -11.36
CA ALA A 231 2.16 24.58 -10.70
C ALA A 231 1.48 25.95 -10.97
N ASN A 232 0.67 26.09 -12.02
CA ASN A 232 -0.04 27.34 -12.26
C ASN A 232 -1.17 27.57 -11.24
N PHE A 233 -1.80 26.49 -10.78
CA PHE A 233 -2.99 26.53 -9.92
C PHE A 233 -2.76 25.96 -8.53
N VAL A 234 -1.90 24.94 -8.39
CA VAL A 234 -1.62 24.29 -7.11
C VAL A 234 -0.57 25.10 -6.33
N ASP A 235 -0.87 25.39 -5.07
CA ASP A 235 0.05 26.03 -4.13
C ASP A 235 0.97 25.01 -3.47
N HIS A 236 0.41 23.91 -2.94
CA HIS A 236 1.15 22.81 -2.36
C HIS A 236 0.29 21.54 -2.26
N VAL A 237 0.94 20.41 -1.98
CA VAL A 237 0.28 19.13 -1.72
C VAL A 237 0.69 18.66 -0.33
N GLN A 238 -0.27 18.11 0.43
CA GLN A 238 -0.01 17.46 1.71
C GLN A 238 -0.48 16.01 1.65
N ILE A 239 0.39 15.07 2.03
CA ILE A 239 0.07 13.64 2.13
C ILE A 239 0.27 13.22 3.57
N THR A 240 -0.81 12.82 4.24
CA THR A 240 -0.82 12.48 5.66
C THR A 240 -1.22 11.02 5.85
N MET A 241 -0.44 10.30 6.64
CA MET A 241 -0.85 9.02 7.22
C MET A 241 -0.69 9.06 8.73
N ALA A 242 -1.79 9.20 9.43
CA ALA A 242 -1.85 9.28 10.89
C ALA A 242 -2.47 8.02 11.47
N GLU A 243 -1.88 7.53 12.54
CA GLU A 243 -2.39 6.43 13.34
C GLU A 243 -2.63 6.92 14.78
N ASP A 244 -3.76 6.54 15.36
CA ASP A 244 -4.13 6.86 16.75
C ASP A 244 -3.61 5.83 17.77
N ILE A 245 -3.01 4.75 17.28
CA ILE A 245 -2.40 3.69 18.08
C ILE A 245 -0.88 3.88 18.22
N GLY A 246 -0.30 3.31 19.29
CA GLY A 246 1.15 3.21 19.49
C GLY A 246 1.74 1.94 18.86
N VAL A 247 3.01 1.66 19.17
CA VAL A 247 3.70 0.44 18.71
C VAL A 247 3.27 -0.81 19.47
N GLY A 248 2.89 -0.65 20.77
CA GLY A 248 2.43 -1.73 21.63
C GLY A 248 3.42 -2.88 21.69
N GLY A 249 2.94 -4.12 21.77
CA GLY A 249 3.77 -5.33 21.88
C GLY A 249 4.75 -5.61 20.73
N ARG A 250 4.90 -4.68 19.76
CA ARG A 250 5.87 -4.75 18.67
C ARG A 250 7.03 -3.74 18.83
N ALA A 251 7.21 -3.21 20.03
CA ALA A 251 8.22 -2.19 20.31
C ALA A 251 9.63 -2.59 19.84
N GLY A 252 10.12 -3.76 20.24
CA GLY A 252 11.42 -4.26 19.83
C GLY A 252 11.57 -4.55 18.32
N TYR A 253 10.45 -4.79 17.60
CA TYR A 253 10.49 -4.89 16.14
C TYR A 253 10.52 -3.51 15.47
N TYR A 254 9.84 -2.53 16.07
CA TYR A 254 9.74 -1.18 15.51
C TYR A 254 11.03 -0.37 15.72
N ASP A 255 11.81 -0.71 16.76
CA ASP A 255 13.08 -0.07 17.03
C ASP A 255 14.07 -0.26 15.87
N GLY A 256 14.64 0.83 15.39
CA GLY A 256 15.48 0.87 14.20
C GLY A 256 14.73 0.92 12.85
N ILE A 257 13.38 0.79 12.85
CA ILE A 257 12.57 0.96 11.63
C ILE A 257 12.10 2.41 11.51
N GLY A 258 11.27 2.88 12.43
CA GLY A 258 10.75 4.24 12.43
C GLY A 258 9.61 4.50 11.45
N ALA A 259 8.95 5.65 11.60
CA ALA A 259 7.81 6.03 10.78
C ALA A 259 8.19 6.31 9.31
N ALA A 260 9.41 6.80 9.07
CA ALA A 260 9.86 7.11 7.72
C ALA A 260 10.05 5.83 6.89
N ARG A 261 10.76 4.83 7.40
CA ARG A 261 10.95 3.55 6.72
C ARG A 261 9.67 2.73 6.66
N ASP A 262 8.87 2.71 7.76
CA ASP A 262 7.64 1.90 7.81
C ASP A 262 6.57 2.40 6.84
N VAL A 263 6.46 3.72 6.64
CA VAL A 263 5.31 4.33 5.97
C VAL A 263 5.70 5.24 4.80
N ILE A 264 6.67 6.16 4.98
CA ILE A 264 6.96 7.17 3.96
C ILE A 264 7.66 6.53 2.76
N GLN A 265 8.67 5.70 3.00
CA GLN A 265 9.48 5.03 1.97
C GLN A 265 8.64 4.25 0.95
N ASN A 266 7.52 3.72 1.39
CA ASN A 266 6.64 2.88 0.57
C ASN A 266 5.34 3.62 0.26
N HIS A 267 4.36 3.54 1.13
CA HIS A 267 2.99 4.01 0.89
C HIS A 267 2.92 5.49 0.48
N LEU A 268 3.59 6.40 1.21
CA LEU A 268 3.45 7.83 0.92
C LEU A 268 4.18 8.24 -0.36
N LEU A 269 5.34 7.65 -0.67
CA LEU A 269 6.02 7.90 -1.94
C LEU A 269 5.24 7.31 -3.14
N GLN A 270 4.53 6.20 -2.97
CA GLN A 270 3.61 5.68 -3.99
C GLN A 270 2.40 6.62 -4.18
N LEU A 271 1.80 7.13 -3.09
CA LEU A 271 0.73 8.11 -3.17
C LEU A 271 1.20 9.41 -3.82
N LEU A 272 2.42 9.87 -3.50
CA LEU A 272 3.04 11.02 -4.16
C LEU A 272 3.19 10.77 -5.66
N ALA A 273 3.71 9.60 -6.06
CA ALA A 273 3.91 9.26 -7.47
C ALA A 273 2.58 9.27 -8.24
N LEU A 274 1.53 8.62 -7.72
CA LEU A 274 0.18 8.61 -8.33
C LEU A 274 -0.45 10.01 -8.40
N THR A 275 -0.20 10.84 -7.38
CA THR A 275 -0.72 12.22 -7.33
C THR A 275 -0.02 13.12 -8.34
N ALA A 276 1.28 12.91 -8.57
CA ALA A 276 2.13 13.83 -9.32
C ALA A 276 2.41 13.40 -10.77
N MET A 277 2.19 12.13 -11.14
CA MET A 277 2.52 11.59 -12.46
C MET A 277 1.78 12.28 -13.61
N GLU A 278 2.32 12.20 -14.82
CA GLU A 278 1.60 12.56 -16.04
C GLU A 278 0.56 11.48 -16.38
N GLU A 279 -0.38 11.82 -17.25
CA GLU A 279 -1.32 10.85 -17.78
C GLU A 279 -0.56 9.78 -18.56
N PRO A 280 -0.71 8.48 -18.21
CA PRO A 280 -0.04 7.42 -18.95
C PRO A 280 -0.69 7.22 -20.32
N ILE A 281 0.06 6.73 -21.29
CA ILE A 281 -0.44 6.45 -22.66
C ILE A 281 -1.53 5.37 -22.63
N SER A 282 -1.42 4.42 -21.72
CA SER A 282 -2.42 3.39 -21.42
C SER A 282 -2.40 3.03 -19.94
N PHE A 283 -3.42 2.31 -19.47
CA PHE A 283 -3.43 1.74 -18.11
C PHE A 283 -2.70 0.39 -18.02
N ASP A 284 -1.94 0.01 -19.05
CA ASP A 284 -1.06 -1.15 -18.97
C ASP A 284 0.04 -0.91 -17.92
N ALA A 285 0.48 -1.99 -17.29
CA ALA A 285 1.44 -1.90 -16.17
C ALA A 285 2.75 -1.19 -16.55
N ALA A 286 3.21 -1.34 -17.78
CA ALA A 286 4.45 -0.72 -18.27
C ALA A 286 4.34 0.81 -18.29
N ASP A 287 3.25 1.35 -18.87
CA ASP A 287 3.02 2.78 -19.00
C ASP A 287 2.76 3.45 -17.66
N LEU A 288 1.90 2.83 -16.81
CA LEU A 288 1.60 3.34 -15.49
C LEU A 288 2.85 3.42 -14.59
N ARG A 289 3.67 2.36 -14.61
CA ARG A 289 4.90 2.29 -13.81
C ARG A 289 5.95 3.27 -14.32
N ALA A 290 6.08 3.45 -15.65
CA ALA A 290 7.01 4.41 -16.23
C ALA A 290 6.73 5.84 -15.76
N GLU A 291 5.47 6.25 -15.69
CA GLU A 291 5.10 7.58 -15.19
C GLU A 291 5.36 7.73 -13.68
N LYS A 292 5.12 6.70 -12.87
CA LYS A 292 5.47 6.71 -11.44
C LYS A 292 6.99 6.82 -11.23
N GLU A 293 7.78 6.01 -11.95
CA GLU A 293 9.25 6.05 -11.89
C GLU A 293 9.80 7.42 -12.29
N LYS A 294 9.26 8.03 -13.33
CA LYS A 294 9.63 9.38 -13.78
C LYS A 294 9.46 10.41 -12.65
N ILE A 295 8.37 10.33 -11.89
CA ILE A 295 8.16 11.22 -10.75
C ILE A 295 9.17 10.93 -9.64
N LEU A 296 9.34 9.66 -9.23
CA LEU A 296 10.29 9.32 -8.17
C LEU A 296 11.73 9.75 -8.52
N ARG A 297 12.15 9.63 -9.78
CA ARG A 297 13.45 10.16 -10.27
C ARG A 297 13.52 11.69 -10.24
N ALA A 298 12.39 12.36 -10.38
CA ALA A 298 12.32 13.82 -10.37
C ALA A 298 12.23 14.43 -8.97
N VAL A 299 12.01 13.63 -7.92
CA VAL A 299 12.01 14.12 -6.53
C VAL A 299 13.37 14.72 -6.19
N ARG A 300 13.33 15.86 -5.53
CA ARG A 300 14.52 16.61 -5.04
C ARG A 300 14.32 16.94 -3.58
N LEU A 301 15.36 16.73 -2.80
CA LEU A 301 15.44 17.19 -1.43
C LEU A 301 15.86 18.67 -1.42
N PRO A 302 15.29 19.50 -0.54
CA PRO A 302 15.86 20.81 -0.24
C PRO A 302 17.31 20.71 0.27
N SER A 303 18.10 21.74 0.05
CA SER A 303 19.52 21.74 0.45
C SER A 303 19.71 21.70 1.97
N ASP A 304 18.79 22.27 2.72
CA ASP A 304 18.80 22.26 4.19
C ASP A 304 17.76 21.25 4.70
N LEU A 305 18.25 20.06 5.12
CA LEU A 305 17.40 19.01 5.66
C LEU A 305 16.89 19.31 7.07
N ALA A 306 17.60 20.18 7.84
CA ALA A 306 17.11 20.59 9.16
C ALA A 306 15.86 21.45 9.05
N GLU A 307 15.75 22.28 8.02
CA GLU A 307 14.55 23.06 7.74
C GLU A 307 13.47 22.29 6.98
N ALA A 308 13.86 21.25 6.27
CA ALA A 308 12.99 20.50 5.37
C ALA A 308 12.43 19.22 5.97
N THR A 309 12.85 18.83 7.18
CA THR A 309 12.41 17.60 7.84
C THR A 309 12.10 17.82 9.31
N ALA A 310 11.22 16.98 9.86
CA ALA A 310 10.93 16.92 11.29
C ALA A 310 10.73 15.48 11.71
N ARG A 311 11.18 15.11 12.92
CA ARG A 311 10.96 13.79 13.51
C ARG A 311 10.60 13.89 14.97
N GLY A 312 9.82 12.93 15.46
CA GLY A 312 9.39 12.95 16.85
C GLY A 312 9.12 11.57 17.42
N GLN A 313 9.06 11.52 18.75
CA GLN A 313 8.65 10.34 19.52
C GLN A 313 7.45 10.71 20.40
N TYR A 314 6.42 9.87 20.48
CA TYR A 314 5.30 10.13 21.39
C TYR A 314 5.71 9.90 22.85
N SER A 315 5.35 10.86 23.71
CA SER A 315 5.51 10.76 25.16
C SER A 315 4.34 10.00 25.78
N GLY A 316 4.49 9.60 27.04
CA GLY A 316 3.37 9.14 27.85
C GLY A 316 2.36 10.27 28.09
N GLY A 317 1.09 9.90 28.27
CA GLY A 317 0.04 10.90 28.48
C GLY A 317 -1.37 10.31 28.49
N TRP A 318 -2.34 11.09 28.01
CA TRP A 318 -3.73 10.70 27.90
C TRP A 318 -4.21 10.84 26.46
N GLN A 319 -4.93 9.84 25.96
CA GLN A 319 -5.54 9.85 24.62
C GLN A 319 -6.92 9.18 24.69
N GLY A 320 -7.96 9.86 24.21
CA GLY A 320 -9.32 9.32 24.24
C GLY A 320 -9.86 9.03 25.65
N GLY A 321 -9.31 9.68 26.68
CA GLY A 321 -9.70 9.44 28.09
C GLY A 321 -8.92 8.30 28.77
N GLU A 322 -8.01 7.64 28.05
CA GLU A 322 -7.19 6.56 28.59
C GLU A 322 -5.73 6.99 28.77
N LYS A 323 -5.06 6.47 29.81
CA LYS A 323 -3.63 6.67 30.02
C LYS A 323 -2.86 5.80 29.01
N VAL A 324 -1.92 6.39 28.29
CA VAL A 324 -1.10 5.71 27.31
C VAL A 324 0.39 5.83 27.64
N THR A 325 1.12 4.77 27.36
CA THR A 325 2.57 4.67 27.57
C THR A 325 3.32 5.46 26.51
N GLY A 326 4.43 6.09 26.88
CA GLY A 326 5.36 6.73 25.95
C GLY A 326 6.17 5.70 25.17
N PHE A 327 6.69 6.10 24.01
CA PHE A 327 7.42 5.20 23.13
C PHE A 327 8.61 4.52 23.83
N LEU A 328 9.40 5.28 24.57
CA LEU A 328 10.57 4.76 25.28
C LEU A 328 10.23 3.92 26.52
N ASP A 329 8.96 4.01 26.97
CA ASP A 329 8.44 3.25 28.12
C ASP A 329 7.64 2.01 27.69
N GLU A 330 7.50 1.75 26.37
CA GLU A 330 6.83 0.55 25.85
C GLU A 330 7.64 -0.71 26.22
N ASP A 331 6.94 -1.80 26.49
CA ASP A 331 7.55 -3.07 26.90
C ASP A 331 8.51 -3.61 25.82
N GLY A 332 9.74 -3.89 26.22
CA GLY A 332 10.82 -4.35 25.31
C GLY A 332 11.48 -3.26 24.47
N MET A 333 11.20 -1.97 24.71
CA MET A 333 11.85 -0.85 24.04
C MET A 333 13.21 -0.53 24.67
N ASN A 334 14.17 -0.17 23.80
CA ASN A 334 15.44 0.41 24.26
C ASN A 334 15.20 1.87 24.74
N PRO A 335 15.46 2.21 26.04
CA PRO A 335 15.26 3.57 26.55
C PRO A 335 16.13 4.64 25.87
N GLU A 336 17.21 4.24 25.22
CA GLU A 336 18.11 5.13 24.48
C GLU A 336 17.77 5.19 22.97
N SER A 337 16.68 4.58 22.55
CA SER A 337 16.27 4.56 21.15
C SER A 337 16.09 5.98 20.60
N THR A 338 16.67 6.20 19.41
CA THR A 338 16.48 7.42 18.60
C THR A 338 15.54 7.20 17.43
N THR A 339 14.85 6.06 17.40
CA THR A 339 13.85 5.73 16.36
C THR A 339 12.65 6.66 16.46
N GLU A 340 12.28 7.29 15.39
CA GLU A 340 11.16 8.20 15.35
C GLU A 340 9.82 7.44 15.21
N THR A 341 8.78 7.94 15.87
CA THR A 341 7.39 7.48 15.71
C THR A 341 6.53 8.47 14.92
N TYR A 342 7.15 9.58 14.54
CA TYR A 342 6.62 10.62 13.66
C TYR A 342 7.73 11.11 12.76
N ALA A 343 7.41 11.22 11.47
CA ALA A 343 8.29 11.79 10.48
C ALA A 343 7.51 12.75 9.58
N ALA A 344 8.10 13.89 9.25
CA ALA A 344 7.58 14.80 8.24
C ALA A 344 8.72 15.34 7.37
N MET A 345 8.41 15.57 6.09
CA MET A 345 9.39 16.10 5.15
C MET A 345 8.75 16.91 4.04
N LYS A 346 9.51 17.90 3.55
CA LYS A 346 9.22 18.70 2.37
C LYS A 346 10.02 18.15 1.20
N LEU A 347 9.33 17.78 0.14
CA LEU A 347 9.92 17.30 -1.12
C LEU A 347 9.55 18.25 -2.25
N LEU A 348 10.42 18.36 -3.26
CA LEU A 348 10.19 19.10 -4.49
C LEU A 348 10.21 18.11 -5.66
N ILE A 349 9.45 18.40 -6.72
CA ILE A 349 9.45 17.58 -7.93
C ILE A 349 9.98 18.41 -9.09
N GLY A 350 11.14 18.03 -9.60
CA GLY A 350 11.88 18.72 -10.65
C GLY A 350 11.30 18.51 -12.06
N THR A 351 9.97 18.67 -12.21
CA THR A 351 9.28 18.65 -13.49
C THR A 351 8.62 20.01 -13.76
N ARG A 352 8.33 20.31 -15.02
CA ARG A 352 7.63 21.55 -15.37
C ARG A 352 6.24 21.64 -14.74
N ARG A 353 5.53 20.52 -14.64
CA ARG A 353 4.20 20.46 -14.01
C ARG A 353 4.23 20.92 -12.55
N TRP A 354 5.28 20.60 -11.81
CA TRP A 354 5.37 20.82 -10.37
C TRP A 354 6.44 21.84 -9.95
N ALA A 355 7.01 22.58 -10.90
CA ALA A 355 8.06 23.55 -10.60
C ALA A 355 7.63 24.55 -9.52
N GLY A 356 8.34 24.55 -8.37
CA GLY A 356 8.06 25.43 -7.24
C GLY A 356 6.89 25.01 -6.33
N VAL A 357 6.23 23.89 -6.58
CA VAL A 357 5.18 23.34 -5.72
C VAL A 357 5.79 22.37 -4.72
N PRO A 358 5.76 22.66 -3.41
CA PRO A 358 6.22 21.71 -2.39
C PRO A 358 5.19 20.60 -2.13
N PHE A 359 5.71 19.41 -1.88
CA PHE A 359 4.97 18.27 -1.40
C PHE A 359 5.38 18.00 0.05
N TYR A 360 4.44 18.10 0.97
CA TYR A 360 4.65 17.83 2.39
C TYR A 360 4.09 16.45 2.73
N LEU A 361 4.95 15.56 3.17
CA LEU A 361 4.59 14.23 3.62
C LEU A 361 4.72 14.14 5.13
N ARG A 362 3.77 13.51 5.81
CA ARG A 362 3.90 13.15 7.22
C ARG A 362 3.27 11.80 7.53
N ALA A 363 3.93 11.08 8.42
CA ALA A 363 3.41 9.85 9.02
C ALA A 363 3.68 9.86 10.53
N GLY A 364 2.78 9.25 11.33
CA GLY A 364 3.03 9.17 12.77
C GLY A 364 2.01 8.35 13.52
N LYS A 365 2.45 7.89 14.71
CA LYS A 365 1.65 7.11 15.66
C LYS A 365 1.17 7.99 16.81
N ARG A 366 0.14 7.53 17.56
CA ARG A 366 -0.47 8.29 18.66
C ARG A 366 -0.91 9.70 18.26
N LEU A 367 -1.26 9.90 17.00
CA LEU A 367 -1.83 11.17 16.51
C LEU A 367 -3.32 11.30 16.86
N GLY A 368 -3.90 12.46 16.59
CA GLY A 368 -5.25 12.82 17.02
C GLY A 368 -6.37 11.88 16.54
N ARG A 369 -6.18 11.26 15.36
CA ARG A 369 -7.06 10.22 14.84
C ARG A 369 -6.37 9.42 13.74
N ARG A 370 -6.90 8.22 13.46
CA ARG A 370 -6.48 7.44 12.30
C ARG A 370 -7.03 8.05 11.02
N VAL A 371 -6.13 8.43 10.08
CA VAL A 371 -6.51 8.97 8.78
C VAL A 371 -5.38 8.82 7.77
N THR A 372 -5.74 8.53 6.52
CA THR A 372 -4.85 8.70 5.36
C THR A 372 -5.56 9.57 4.34
N GLU A 373 -4.93 10.69 3.98
CA GLU A 373 -5.50 11.62 3.00
C GLU A 373 -4.41 12.30 2.17
N ILE A 374 -4.82 12.73 0.97
CA ILE A 374 -4.04 13.60 0.09
C ILE A 374 -4.81 14.90 -0.07
N ALA A 375 -4.23 16.02 0.32
CA ALA A 375 -4.82 17.34 0.14
C ALA A 375 -4.04 18.14 -0.91
N VAL A 376 -4.69 18.43 -2.03
CA VAL A 376 -4.20 19.35 -3.06
C VAL A 376 -4.77 20.71 -2.77
N VAL A 377 -3.92 21.64 -2.35
CA VAL A 377 -4.31 23.01 -1.97
C VAL A 377 -4.00 23.94 -3.12
N PHE A 378 -5.01 24.68 -3.56
CA PHE A 378 -4.89 25.59 -4.70
C PHE A 378 -4.45 26.98 -4.27
N LYS A 379 -3.83 27.70 -5.18
CA LYS A 379 -3.47 29.10 -4.98
C LYS A 379 -4.70 29.95 -4.71
N ARG A 380 -4.52 31.04 -3.96
CA ARG A 380 -5.59 32.01 -3.76
C ARG A 380 -5.94 32.68 -5.08
N ALA A 381 -7.19 33.12 -5.21
CA ALA A 381 -7.59 33.95 -6.33
C ALA A 381 -6.68 35.17 -6.42
N PRO A 382 -6.15 35.52 -7.61
CA PRO A 382 -5.20 36.62 -7.77
C PRO A 382 -5.80 38.00 -7.43
N GLN A 383 -7.12 38.12 -7.51
CA GLN A 383 -7.87 39.31 -7.13
C GLN A 383 -9.08 38.92 -6.30
N GLN A 384 -9.29 39.60 -5.18
CA GLN A 384 -10.44 39.40 -4.30
C GLN A 384 -11.38 40.62 -4.41
N VAL A 385 -12.45 40.48 -5.19
CA VAL A 385 -13.46 41.51 -5.40
C VAL A 385 -14.43 41.70 -4.23
N PHE A 386 -14.35 40.79 -3.23
CA PHE A 386 -15.20 40.78 -2.02
C PHE A 386 -14.45 41.28 -0.79
N ALA A 387 -13.41 42.13 -0.95
CA ALA A 387 -12.46 42.51 0.10
C ALA A 387 -13.08 43.20 1.32
N ASP A 388 -14.21 43.86 1.14
CA ASP A 388 -14.93 44.57 2.22
C ASP A 388 -15.81 43.63 3.08
N SER A 389 -15.95 42.38 2.69
CA SER A 389 -16.65 41.36 3.45
C SER A 389 -15.62 40.44 4.12
N GLN A 390 -16.03 39.60 5.05
CA GLN A 390 -15.18 38.64 5.78
C GLN A 390 -14.39 37.66 4.89
N THR A 391 -14.23 37.94 3.60
CA THR A 391 -13.51 37.13 2.61
C THR A 391 -12.01 37.07 2.82
N SER A 392 -11.42 38.01 3.58
CA SER A 392 -10.04 37.89 4.05
C SER A 392 -9.77 36.65 4.91
N GLN A 393 -10.84 36.07 5.45
CA GLN A 393 -10.79 34.84 6.27
C GLN A 393 -11.05 33.56 5.47
N LEU A 394 -11.37 33.65 4.16
CA LEU A 394 -11.56 32.46 3.31
C LEU A 394 -10.27 31.64 3.22
N GLY A 395 -10.41 30.35 3.45
CA GLY A 395 -9.34 29.39 3.20
C GLY A 395 -9.04 29.26 1.71
N GLN A 396 -7.88 28.71 1.39
CA GLN A 396 -7.59 28.31 0.01
C GLN A 396 -8.54 27.16 -0.41
N ASN A 397 -8.93 27.15 -1.68
CA ASN A 397 -9.63 26.00 -2.22
C ASN A 397 -8.76 24.75 -2.07
N ALA A 398 -9.36 23.63 -1.77
CA ALA A 398 -8.66 22.38 -1.62
C ALA A 398 -9.49 21.19 -2.11
N LEU A 399 -8.84 20.26 -2.77
CA LEU A 399 -9.38 18.95 -3.07
C LEU A 399 -8.68 17.94 -2.16
N VAL A 400 -9.45 17.20 -1.37
CA VAL A 400 -8.94 16.23 -0.41
C VAL A 400 -9.43 14.83 -0.81
N ILE A 401 -8.49 13.96 -1.13
CA ILE A 401 -8.76 12.55 -1.37
C ILE A 401 -8.56 11.81 -0.05
N ARG A 402 -9.65 11.28 0.50
CA ARG A 402 -9.67 10.51 1.74
C ARG A 402 -9.52 9.04 1.40
N VAL A 403 -8.36 8.47 1.80
CA VAL A 403 -8.04 7.06 1.52
C VAL A 403 -8.60 6.14 2.60
N GLN A 404 -8.60 6.59 3.85
CA GLN A 404 -9.20 5.88 5.00
C GLN A 404 -9.35 6.84 6.20
N PRO A 405 -10.28 6.56 7.16
CA PRO A 405 -11.27 5.48 7.17
C PRO A 405 -12.49 5.78 6.29
N ASP A 406 -12.82 7.06 6.12
CA ASP A 406 -14.01 7.55 5.40
C ASP A 406 -13.66 7.81 3.94
N GLU A 407 -13.71 6.75 3.15
CA GLU A 407 -13.30 6.76 1.74
C GLU A 407 -14.10 7.75 0.90
N GLY A 408 -13.42 8.67 0.19
CA GLY A 408 -14.11 9.66 -0.63
C GLY A 408 -13.26 10.84 -1.08
N VAL A 409 -13.93 11.86 -1.59
CA VAL A 409 -13.33 13.13 -2.04
C VAL A 409 -14.11 14.30 -1.46
N THR A 410 -13.40 15.26 -0.89
CA THR A 410 -13.97 16.51 -0.37
C THR A 410 -13.39 17.68 -1.14
N ILE A 411 -14.24 18.59 -1.60
CA ILE A 411 -13.82 19.86 -2.22
C ILE A 411 -14.23 20.99 -1.29
N ARG A 412 -13.27 21.85 -0.90
CA ARG A 412 -13.50 23.08 -0.15
C ARG A 412 -13.46 24.28 -1.08
N PHE A 413 -14.50 25.12 -1.03
CA PHE A 413 -14.61 26.35 -1.85
C PHE A 413 -15.46 27.41 -1.15
N GLY A 414 -15.36 28.66 -1.62
CA GLY A 414 -16.17 29.77 -1.11
C GLY A 414 -17.57 29.76 -1.71
N SER A 415 -18.62 29.96 -0.89
CA SER A 415 -20.01 30.09 -1.33
C SER A 415 -20.68 31.28 -0.65
N LYS A 416 -21.60 31.92 -1.38
CA LYS A 416 -22.40 33.02 -0.84
C LYS A 416 -23.29 32.53 0.30
N VAL A 417 -23.27 33.27 1.41
CA VAL A 417 -24.22 33.04 2.51
C VAL A 417 -25.62 33.51 2.09
N PRO A 418 -26.68 32.74 2.34
CA PRO A 418 -28.05 33.18 2.09
C PRO A 418 -28.36 34.50 2.80
N GLY A 419 -29.03 35.42 2.12
CA GLY A 419 -29.38 36.76 2.66
C GLY A 419 -29.11 37.88 1.67
N ALA A 420 -29.33 39.13 2.11
CA ALA A 420 -29.28 40.30 1.27
C ALA A 420 -27.86 40.79 0.91
N GLY A 421 -26.85 40.45 1.72
CA GLY A 421 -25.44 40.84 1.51
C GLY A 421 -24.66 39.84 0.66
N MET A 422 -23.53 40.32 0.11
CA MET A 422 -22.53 39.47 -0.60
C MET A 422 -21.49 38.88 0.36
N GLN A 423 -21.95 38.25 1.42
CA GLN A 423 -21.05 37.52 2.33
C GLN A 423 -20.70 36.17 1.75
N VAL A 424 -19.40 35.80 1.77
CA VAL A 424 -18.90 34.52 1.30
C VAL A 424 -18.23 33.79 2.46
N ARG A 425 -18.44 32.49 2.56
CA ARG A 425 -17.75 31.62 3.53
C ARG A 425 -17.33 30.29 2.89
N ASP A 426 -16.39 29.62 3.54
CA ASP A 426 -15.98 28.27 3.14
C ASP A 426 -17.12 27.28 3.33
N VAL A 427 -17.33 26.46 2.31
CA VAL A 427 -18.22 25.29 2.31
C VAL A 427 -17.49 24.08 1.76
N THR A 428 -18.02 22.89 2.01
CA THR A 428 -17.50 21.63 1.48
C THR A 428 -18.54 20.93 0.61
N MET A 429 -18.07 20.29 -0.44
CA MET A 429 -18.80 19.29 -1.21
C MET A 429 -18.15 17.94 -0.99
N ASP A 430 -18.91 16.97 -0.52
CA ASP A 430 -18.41 15.65 -0.17
C ASP A 430 -18.97 14.57 -1.09
N PHE A 431 -18.06 13.77 -1.64
CA PHE A 431 -18.36 12.50 -2.28
C PHE A 431 -17.85 11.37 -1.38
N GLY A 432 -18.70 10.46 -0.98
CA GLY A 432 -18.34 9.28 -0.19
C GLY A 432 -18.62 8.00 -0.97
N TYR A 433 -17.64 7.09 -1.02
CA TYR A 433 -17.79 5.81 -1.73
C TYR A 433 -18.96 5.00 -1.22
N GLY A 434 -19.09 4.84 0.10
CA GLY A 434 -20.15 4.07 0.72
C GLY A 434 -21.57 4.62 0.48
N HIS A 435 -21.70 5.86 0.04
CA HIS A 435 -22.99 6.47 -0.33
C HIS A 435 -23.26 6.42 -1.82
N ALA A 436 -22.22 6.44 -2.64
CA ALA A 436 -22.36 6.49 -4.10
C ALA A 436 -22.44 5.10 -4.73
N PHE A 437 -21.77 4.12 -4.14
CA PHE A 437 -21.76 2.74 -4.61
C PHE A 437 -22.39 1.82 -3.56
N THR A 438 -23.29 0.96 -4.00
CA THR A 438 -23.97 -0.03 -3.14
C THR A 438 -23.08 -1.24 -2.83
N GLU A 439 -22.02 -1.43 -3.61
CA GLU A 439 -21.07 -2.53 -3.47
C GLU A 439 -20.01 -2.17 -2.42
N ALA A 440 -19.79 -3.08 -1.49
CA ALA A 440 -18.69 -2.95 -0.53
C ALA A 440 -17.35 -3.07 -1.26
N SER A 441 -16.44 -2.11 -1.05
CA SER A 441 -15.08 -2.19 -1.59
C SER A 441 -14.40 -3.48 -1.14
N PRO A 442 -13.81 -4.28 -2.05
CA PRO A 442 -13.04 -5.45 -1.68
C PRO A 442 -11.87 -5.06 -0.76
N GLU A 443 -11.40 -6.01 0.01
CA GLU A 443 -10.19 -5.80 0.81
C GLU A 443 -8.97 -5.74 -0.12
N ALA A 444 -7.98 -4.91 0.21
CA ALA A 444 -6.82 -4.72 -0.66
C ALA A 444 -6.11 -6.02 -1.03
N TYR A 445 -6.01 -6.97 -0.09
CA TYR A 445 -5.40 -8.27 -0.34
C TYR A 445 -6.22 -9.18 -1.26
N GLU A 446 -7.56 -9.08 -1.27
CA GLU A 446 -8.39 -9.77 -2.26
C GLU A 446 -7.97 -9.36 -3.67
N ARG A 447 -7.87 -8.05 -3.90
CA ARG A 447 -7.47 -7.50 -5.20
C ARG A 447 -6.04 -7.93 -5.57
N LEU A 448 -5.10 -7.75 -4.67
CA LEU A 448 -3.68 -8.06 -4.94
C LEU A 448 -3.44 -9.55 -5.19
N ILE A 449 -4.08 -10.46 -4.41
CA ILE A 449 -3.97 -11.90 -4.66
C ILE A 449 -4.55 -12.26 -6.03
N LEU A 450 -5.71 -11.72 -6.37
CA LEU A 450 -6.31 -11.96 -7.69
C LEU A 450 -5.39 -11.48 -8.83
N ASP A 451 -4.82 -10.29 -8.72
CA ASP A 451 -3.90 -9.73 -9.71
C ASP A 451 -2.62 -10.57 -9.85
N VAL A 452 -2.08 -11.11 -8.74
CA VAL A 452 -0.98 -12.09 -8.79
C VAL A 452 -1.38 -13.33 -9.58
N LEU A 453 -2.56 -13.91 -9.31
CA LEU A 453 -3.02 -15.11 -10.00
C LEU A 453 -3.34 -14.85 -11.48
N LEU A 454 -3.77 -13.66 -11.84
CA LEU A 454 -3.99 -13.21 -13.21
C LEU A 454 -2.68 -12.86 -13.93
N GLY A 455 -1.62 -12.51 -13.21
CA GLY A 455 -0.39 -11.95 -13.77
C GLY A 455 -0.58 -10.50 -14.20
N ASP A 456 -1.34 -9.74 -13.46
CA ASP A 456 -1.67 -8.33 -13.73
C ASP A 456 -0.89 -7.42 -12.75
N PRO A 457 0.24 -6.85 -13.17
CA PRO A 457 1.17 -6.23 -12.24
C PRO A 457 1.05 -4.70 -12.04
N PRO A 458 0.05 -3.93 -12.54
CA PRO A 458 0.05 -2.46 -12.44
C PRO A 458 0.05 -1.92 -11.01
N LEU A 459 -0.50 -2.68 -10.06
CA LEU A 459 -0.58 -2.30 -8.65
C LEU A 459 0.63 -2.74 -7.80
N PHE A 460 1.67 -3.29 -8.43
CA PHE A 460 2.87 -3.78 -7.73
C PHE A 460 4.07 -2.93 -8.11
N PRO A 461 4.77 -2.33 -7.14
CA PRO A 461 5.99 -1.58 -7.41
C PRO A 461 7.05 -2.44 -8.08
N ARG A 462 7.74 -1.85 -9.05
CA ARG A 462 8.95 -2.46 -9.60
C ARG A 462 10.14 -2.29 -8.66
N GLN A 463 11.20 -3.03 -8.95
CA GLN A 463 12.50 -2.91 -8.30
C GLN A 463 12.99 -1.45 -8.33
N GLU A 464 12.93 -0.80 -9.48
CA GLU A 464 13.38 0.57 -9.70
C GLU A 464 12.63 1.57 -8.82
N GLU A 465 11.31 1.40 -8.65
CA GLU A 465 10.51 2.26 -7.77
C GLU A 465 10.93 2.14 -6.30
N VAL A 466 11.22 0.92 -5.85
CA VAL A 466 11.72 0.66 -4.48
C VAL A 466 13.08 1.31 -4.28
N GLU A 467 14.01 1.13 -5.21
CA GLU A 467 15.35 1.71 -5.13
C GLU A 467 15.33 3.24 -5.20
N LEU A 468 14.47 3.82 -6.05
CA LEU A 468 14.28 5.27 -6.13
C LEU A 468 13.69 5.83 -4.83
N SER A 469 12.78 5.11 -4.20
CA SER A 469 12.22 5.50 -2.91
C SER A 469 13.29 5.52 -1.80
N TRP A 470 14.19 4.55 -1.78
CA TRP A 470 15.34 4.54 -0.87
C TRP A 470 16.34 5.66 -1.17
N LYS A 471 16.63 5.96 -2.44
CA LYS A 471 17.47 7.10 -2.84
C LYS A 471 16.93 8.45 -2.35
N ILE A 472 15.60 8.56 -2.17
CA ILE A 472 14.97 9.75 -1.60
C ILE A 472 15.13 9.76 -0.07
N LEU A 473 14.93 8.62 0.59
CA LEU A 473 14.87 8.56 2.05
C LEU A 473 16.25 8.46 2.71
N ASP A 474 17.19 7.68 2.18
CA ASP A 474 18.50 7.43 2.80
C ASP A 474 19.23 8.71 3.20
N PRO A 475 19.34 9.77 2.39
CA PRO A 475 19.99 11.01 2.80
C PRO A 475 19.32 11.69 4.02
N ILE A 476 18.02 11.53 4.18
CA ILE A 476 17.28 12.07 5.33
C ILE A 476 17.60 11.25 6.59
N GLU A 477 17.61 9.92 6.47
CA GLU A 477 17.95 9.02 7.56
C GLU A 477 19.41 9.18 8.00
N GLU A 478 20.34 9.33 7.06
CA GLU A 478 21.76 9.64 7.33
C GLU A 478 21.90 10.97 8.06
N PHE A 479 21.17 12.00 7.63
CA PHE A 479 21.13 13.29 8.32
C PHE A 479 20.60 13.12 9.74
N TRP A 480 19.47 12.42 9.94
CA TRP A 480 18.87 12.21 11.25
C TRP A 480 19.76 11.40 12.19
N ALA A 481 20.56 10.46 11.66
CA ALA A 481 21.52 9.69 12.45
C ALA A 481 22.61 10.57 13.08
N THR A 482 22.89 11.76 12.50
CA THR A 482 23.84 12.73 13.06
C THR A 482 23.21 13.68 14.07
N GLN A 483 21.88 13.68 14.17
CA GLN A 483 21.14 14.54 15.09
C GLN A 483 20.92 13.86 16.44
N GLY A 484 20.61 14.65 17.46
CA GLY A 484 20.25 14.16 18.78
C GLY A 484 18.94 13.35 18.80
N ARG A 485 18.35 13.16 19.97
CA ARG A 485 17.07 12.48 20.14
C ARG A 485 15.95 13.20 19.39
N PRO A 486 14.95 12.45 18.83
CA PRO A 486 13.75 13.05 18.26
C PRO A 486 12.99 13.93 19.28
N GLU A 487 12.34 14.97 18.77
CA GLU A 487 11.49 15.83 19.61
C GLU A 487 10.31 15.04 20.20
N GLN A 488 9.95 15.32 21.45
CA GLN A 488 8.80 14.66 22.10
C GLN A 488 7.49 15.34 21.69
N TYR A 489 6.46 14.55 21.38
CA TYR A 489 5.11 15.06 21.16
C TYR A 489 4.08 14.32 22.03
N LYS A 490 3.01 15.03 22.39
CA LYS A 490 1.93 14.48 23.22
C LYS A 490 1.04 13.53 22.41
N PRO A 491 0.61 12.40 23.00
CA PRO A 491 -0.39 11.54 22.35
C PRO A 491 -1.69 12.33 22.13
N GLY A 492 -2.37 12.06 21.01
CA GLY A 492 -3.55 12.79 20.57
C GLY A 492 -3.26 14.15 19.92
N SER A 493 -2.00 14.60 19.85
CA SER A 493 -1.58 15.78 19.08
C SER A 493 -1.41 15.46 17.59
N TRP A 494 -0.95 16.41 16.79
CA TRP A 494 -0.63 16.21 15.37
C TRP A 494 0.88 16.17 15.08
N GLY A 495 1.69 15.84 16.08
CA GLY A 495 3.13 15.69 15.97
C GLY A 495 3.92 16.73 16.78
N PRO A 496 5.24 16.79 16.61
CA PRO A 496 6.13 17.73 17.28
C PRO A 496 5.96 19.15 16.73
N ALA A 497 6.42 20.17 17.48
CA ALA A 497 6.34 21.57 17.08
C ALA A 497 7.17 21.85 15.81
N SER A 498 8.32 21.19 15.66
CA SER A 498 9.15 21.30 14.46
C SER A 498 8.42 20.92 13.16
N ALA A 499 7.41 20.05 13.24
CA ALA A 499 6.58 19.71 12.08
C ALA A 499 5.66 20.87 11.66
N ASP A 500 5.11 21.64 12.61
CA ASP A 500 4.33 22.84 12.29
C ASP A 500 5.25 23.95 11.76
N GLU A 501 6.45 24.11 12.32
CA GLU A 501 7.46 25.07 11.86
C GLU A 501 7.90 24.81 10.41
N LEU A 502 8.01 23.53 10.02
CA LEU A 502 8.38 23.14 8.67
C LEU A 502 7.47 23.79 7.60
N LEU A 503 6.16 23.83 7.82
CA LEU A 503 5.23 24.49 6.91
C LEU A 503 5.15 25.99 7.15
N ALA A 504 5.29 26.44 8.42
CA ALA A 504 5.22 27.86 8.78
C ALA A 504 6.31 28.70 8.12
N ARG A 505 7.51 28.14 7.89
CA ARG A 505 8.60 28.79 7.13
C ARG A 505 8.19 29.18 5.70
N ASP A 506 7.29 28.39 5.11
CA ASP A 506 6.71 28.67 3.78
C ASP A 506 5.39 29.45 3.86
N GLY A 507 4.99 29.94 5.05
CA GLY A 507 3.72 30.63 5.26
C GLY A 507 2.48 29.72 5.17
N ARG A 508 2.65 28.43 5.41
CA ARG A 508 1.63 27.37 5.31
C ARG A 508 1.36 26.69 6.64
N THR A 509 0.30 25.93 6.69
CA THR A 509 -0.07 25.13 7.88
C THR A 509 -0.52 23.74 7.45
N TRP A 510 -0.31 22.76 8.34
CA TRP A 510 -0.88 21.44 8.13
C TRP A 510 -2.41 21.48 8.15
N ARG A 511 -3.00 20.80 7.19
CA ARG A 511 -4.40 20.45 7.31
C ARG A 511 -4.57 19.53 8.53
N ARG A 512 -5.58 19.80 9.33
CA ARG A 512 -6.04 18.91 10.42
C ARG A 512 -7.29 18.19 9.91
N PRO A 513 -7.18 16.90 9.56
CA PRO A 513 -8.28 16.09 9.00
C PRO A 513 -9.47 15.96 9.92
#